data_746572947f96b3b8cf139060d44b096a
#
_entry.id   746572947f96b3b8cf139060d44b096a
#
_cell.length_a   1.000
_cell.length_b   1.000
_cell.length_c   1.000
_cell.angle_alpha   90.00
_cell.angle_beta   90.00
_cell.angle_gamma   90.00
#
_symmetry.space_group_name_H-M   'P 1'
#
loop_
_entity.id
_entity.type
_entity.pdbx_description
1 polymer ?
#
loop_
_entity_poly.entity_id
_entity_poly.type
_entity_poly.pdbx_seq_one_letter_code
_entity_poly.pdbx_strand_id
1 'polypeptide(L)'
;MYPKYIPKYGINGGYSAKELENLFEKNSNIKAVVITSPTYDGIVSDIKTLADITHKNGAVLIVDEAHGAHFGISDKFPKPAYDMGADLVIESMHKTLPTFTQTALLHLSKEGKKRVDEKKIKHFWSIFQTSSPSYVFMANMDKCISFLDKNGNEIWVRNLIEK
;
A
#
# COMPACT_ATOMS: atom_id res chain seq x y z
N MET A 1 5.30 17.22 1.57
CA MET A 1 5.56 16.79 0.17
C MET A 1 4.23 16.63 -0.55
N TYR A 2 4.09 17.17 -1.74
CA TYR A 2 2.88 17.06 -2.55
C TYR A 2 3.16 16.17 -3.76
N PRO A 3 2.17 15.41 -4.25
CA PRO A 3 2.32 14.66 -5.50
C PRO A 3 2.53 15.64 -6.66
N LYS A 4 3.29 15.21 -7.66
CA LYS A 4 3.54 16.02 -8.86
C LYS A 4 2.24 16.17 -9.65
N TYR A 5 1.74 17.38 -9.82
CA TYR A 5 0.57 17.62 -10.65
C TYR A 5 0.90 17.46 -12.15
N ILE A 6 0.01 16.79 -12.90
CA ILE A 6 0.12 16.56 -14.34
C ILE A 6 -0.96 17.38 -15.06
N PRO A 7 -0.65 18.63 -15.51
CA PRO A 7 -1.65 19.57 -16.04
C PRO A 7 -2.40 19.05 -17.26
N LYS A 8 -1.72 18.28 -18.11
CA LYS A 8 -2.30 17.72 -19.35
C LYS A 8 -3.56 16.88 -19.07
N TYR A 9 -3.60 16.22 -17.92
CA TYR A 9 -4.70 15.33 -17.56
C TYR A 9 -5.51 15.83 -16.36
N GLY A 10 -5.07 16.89 -15.71
CA GLY A 10 -5.75 17.43 -14.52
C GLY A 10 -5.66 16.51 -13.27
N ILE A 11 -4.64 15.64 -13.19
CA ILE A 11 -4.51 14.61 -12.14
C ILE A 11 -3.23 14.78 -11.33
N ASN A 12 -3.19 14.15 -10.16
CA ASN A 12 -2.00 14.03 -9.35
C ASN A 12 -1.16 12.84 -9.84
N GLY A 13 0.14 13.07 -10.00
CA GLY A 13 1.14 12.05 -10.34
C GLY A 13 1.79 11.44 -9.10
N GLY A 14 2.97 10.83 -9.30
CA GLY A 14 3.78 10.28 -8.23
C GLY A 14 4.52 11.32 -7.40
N TYR A 15 5.16 10.88 -6.34
CA TYR A 15 6.00 11.71 -5.47
C TYR A 15 7.44 11.81 -6.00
N SER A 16 8.06 12.97 -5.76
CA SER A 16 9.42 13.25 -6.22
C SER A 16 10.45 12.81 -5.19
N ALA A 17 11.39 11.94 -5.59
CA ALA A 17 12.53 11.54 -4.78
C ALA A 17 13.37 12.76 -4.35
N LYS A 18 13.65 13.69 -5.28
CA LYS A 18 14.40 14.91 -5.00
C LYS A 18 13.71 15.82 -3.98
N GLU A 19 12.40 15.92 -4.05
CA GLU A 19 11.65 16.70 -3.05
C GLU A 19 11.72 16.05 -1.66
N LEU A 20 11.67 14.72 -1.59
CA LEU A 20 11.83 13.98 -0.35
C LEU A 20 13.21 14.17 0.26
N GLU A 21 14.29 14.11 -0.54
CA GLU A 21 15.65 14.40 -0.10
C GLU A 21 15.75 15.81 0.49
N ASN A 22 15.26 16.83 -0.23
CA ASN A 22 15.24 18.22 0.23
C ASN A 22 14.47 18.41 1.56
N LEU A 23 13.41 17.62 1.78
CA LEU A 23 12.66 17.67 3.04
C LEU A 23 13.46 17.10 4.21
N PHE A 24 14.20 16.01 4.01
CA PHE A 24 15.08 15.46 5.04
C PHE A 24 16.26 16.38 5.34
N GLU A 25 16.84 17.04 4.33
CA GLU A 25 17.89 18.05 4.54
C GLU A 25 17.42 19.22 5.41
N LYS A 26 16.17 19.66 5.22
CA LYS A 26 15.58 20.77 5.98
C LYS A 26 15.06 20.36 7.35
N ASN A 27 14.74 19.08 7.56
CA ASN A 27 14.07 18.60 8.76
C ASN A 27 14.66 17.26 9.21
N SER A 28 15.63 17.29 10.11
CA SER A 28 16.28 16.09 10.66
C SER A 28 15.39 15.24 11.57
N ASN A 29 14.23 15.76 11.97
CA ASN A 29 13.31 15.11 12.92
C ASN A 29 12.18 14.30 12.27
N ILE A 30 12.18 14.14 10.96
CA ILE A 30 11.16 13.31 10.28
C ILE A 30 11.36 11.85 10.71
N LYS A 31 10.31 11.25 11.30
CA LYS A 31 10.31 9.85 11.77
C LYS A 31 9.53 8.92 10.86
N ALA A 32 8.61 9.46 10.07
CA ALA A 32 7.82 8.68 9.13
C ALA A 32 7.50 9.51 7.88
N VAL A 33 7.44 8.83 6.75
CA VAL A 33 6.94 9.35 5.48
C VAL A 33 5.68 8.57 5.15
N VAL A 34 4.58 9.26 4.89
CA VAL A 34 3.30 8.66 4.50
C VAL A 34 2.97 9.13 3.10
N ILE A 35 2.73 8.21 2.19
CA ILE A 35 2.35 8.50 0.80
C ILE A 35 1.20 7.61 0.35
N THR A 36 0.43 8.10 -0.63
CA THR A 36 -0.61 7.32 -1.32
C THR A 36 -0.09 6.88 -2.68
N SER A 37 0.01 5.57 -2.91
CA SER A 37 0.42 4.98 -4.18
C SER A 37 -0.17 3.57 -4.34
N PRO A 38 -0.95 3.32 -5.41
CA PRO A 38 -1.28 4.26 -6.48
C PRO A 38 -2.17 5.42 -6.02
N THR A 39 -2.15 6.51 -6.78
CA THR A 39 -3.13 7.59 -6.61
C THR A 39 -4.53 7.10 -6.98
N TYR A 40 -5.57 7.91 -6.71
CA TYR A 40 -6.94 7.60 -7.15
C TYR A 40 -7.03 7.38 -8.67
N ASP A 41 -6.21 8.10 -9.43
CA ASP A 41 -6.15 8.03 -10.90
C ASP A 41 -5.24 6.89 -11.41
N GLY A 42 -4.71 6.05 -10.52
CA GLY A 42 -3.89 4.88 -10.87
C GLY A 42 -2.40 5.15 -11.08
N ILE A 43 -1.89 6.33 -10.74
CA ILE A 43 -0.47 6.64 -10.88
C ILE A 43 0.34 6.04 -9.74
N VAL A 44 1.31 5.19 -10.08
CA VAL A 44 2.22 4.54 -9.13
C VAL A 44 3.50 5.37 -8.95
N SER A 45 3.94 5.52 -7.70
CA SER A 45 5.21 6.18 -7.36
C SER A 45 6.38 5.18 -7.39
N ASP A 46 7.60 5.67 -7.52
CA ASP A 46 8.82 4.86 -7.37
C ASP A 46 9.05 4.56 -5.87
N ILE A 47 8.33 3.56 -5.36
CA ILE A 47 8.36 3.16 -3.95
C ILE A 47 9.77 2.76 -3.53
N LYS A 48 10.51 2.06 -4.40
CA LYS A 48 11.87 1.59 -4.07
C LYS A 48 12.80 2.74 -3.75
N THR A 49 12.86 3.75 -4.62
CA THR A 49 13.69 4.94 -4.40
C THR A 49 13.24 5.73 -3.18
N LEU A 50 11.93 5.90 -2.98
CA LEU A 50 11.40 6.61 -1.81
C LEU A 50 11.71 5.86 -0.50
N ALA A 51 11.66 4.52 -0.50
CA ALA A 51 12.04 3.70 0.64
C ALA A 51 13.53 3.86 0.98
N ASP A 52 14.40 3.77 -0.02
CA ASP A 52 15.85 3.88 0.18
C ASP A 52 16.22 5.24 0.80
N ILE A 53 15.65 6.35 0.29
CA ILE A 53 15.84 7.69 0.85
C ILE A 53 15.33 7.77 2.28
N THR A 54 14.12 7.27 2.54
CA THR A 54 13.48 7.29 3.85
C THR A 54 14.32 6.54 4.88
N HIS A 55 14.76 5.33 4.53
CA HIS A 55 15.56 4.48 5.41
C HIS A 55 16.96 5.03 5.67
N LYS A 56 17.60 5.63 4.66
CA LYS A 56 18.90 6.31 4.83
C LYS A 56 18.84 7.41 5.90
N ASN A 57 17.69 8.03 6.07
CA ASN A 57 17.46 9.08 7.06
C ASN A 57 16.84 8.56 8.39
N GLY A 58 16.80 7.23 8.60
CA GLY A 58 16.31 6.62 9.84
C GLY A 58 14.81 6.75 10.08
N ALA A 59 14.04 7.01 9.03
CA ALA A 59 12.59 7.12 9.06
C ALA A 59 11.88 5.86 8.52
N VAL A 60 10.58 5.76 8.75
CA VAL A 60 9.69 4.67 8.33
C VAL A 60 8.88 5.11 7.11
N LEU A 61 8.78 4.28 6.08
CA LEU A 61 7.89 4.51 4.93
C LEU A 61 6.57 3.76 5.11
N ILE A 62 5.48 4.52 5.13
CA ILE A 62 4.10 4.02 5.16
C ILE A 62 3.44 4.32 3.83
N VAL A 63 2.91 3.30 3.18
CA VAL A 63 2.23 3.45 1.88
C VAL A 63 0.74 3.15 2.04
N ASP A 64 -0.09 4.13 1.75
CA ASP A 64 -1.51 3.91 1.51
C ASP A 64 -1.67 3.38 0.08
N GLU A 65 -1.76 2.06 -0.03
CA GLU A 65 -1.94 1.29 -1.27
C GLU A 65 -3.41 0.85 -1.41
N ALA A 66 -4.35 1.65 -0.88
CA ALA A 66 -5.77 1.30 -0.86
C ALA A 66 -6.35 0.97 -2.25
N HIS A 67 -5.79 1.54 -3.32
CA HIS A 67 -6.18 1.26 -4.70
C HIS A 67 -5.29 0.21 -5.38
N GLY A 68 -4.36 -0.41 -4.67
CA GLY A 68 -3.37 -1.35 -5.17
C GLY A 68 -3.46 -2.77 -4.62
N ALA A 69 -4.55 -3.16 -3.92
CA ALA A 69 -4.66 -4.51 -3.32
C ALA A 69 -4.58 -5.67 -4.34
N HIS A 70 -4.64 -5.38 -5.64
CA HIS A 70 -4.44 -6.33 -6.74
C HIS A 70 -2.96 -6.40 -7.21
N PHE A 71 -2.07 -5.58 -6.69
CA PHE A 71 -0.66 -5.61 -7.10
C PHE A 71 -0.02 -6.95 -6.71
N GLY A 72 0.88 -7.44 -7.55
CA GLY A 72 1.53 -8.73 -7.36
C GLY A 72 0.69 -9.98 -7.65
N ILE A 73 -0.61 -9.84 -7.94
CA ILE A 73 -1.46 -10.99 -8.32
C ILE A 73 -1.05 -11.56 -9.68
N SER A 74 -0.52 -10.72 -10.56
CA SER A 74 -0.05 -11.08 -11.89
C SER A 74 1.14 -10.20 -12.28
N ASP A 75 2.02 -10.72 -13.13
CA ASP A 75 3.15 -9.97 -13.70
C ASP A 75 2.72 -8.77 -14.57
N LYS A 76 1.44 -8.68 -14.90
CA LYS A 76 0.87 -7.54 -15.63
C LYS A 76 0.62 -6.32 -14.74
N PHE A 77 0.65 -6.50 -13.42
CA PHE A 77 0.49 -5.41 -12.44
C PHE A 77 1.82 -5.04 -11.79
N PRO A 78 1.93 -3.85 -11.21
CA PRO A 78 3.08 -3.47 -10.41
C PRO A 78 3.31 -4.45 -9.25
N LYS A 79 4.53 -4.46 -8.70
CA LYS A 79 4.81 -5.13 -7.44
C LYS A 79 4.16 -4.37 -6.30
N PRO A 80 3.68 -5.07 -5.25
CA PRO A 80 3.14 -4.41 -4.08
C PRO A 80 4.22 -3.65 -3.31
N ALA A 81 3.85 -2.57 -2.63
CA ALA A 81 4.78 -1.67 -1.96
C ALA A 81 5.63 -2.37 -0.88
N TYR A 82 5.10 -3.42 -0.23
CA TYR A 82 5.86 -4.18 0.77
C TYR A 82 7.03 -4.98 0.17
N ASP A 83 6.97 -5.34 -1.10
CA ASP A 83 8.08 -5.98 -1.83
C ASP A 83 9.07 -4.94 -2.39
N MET A 84 8.66 -3.68 -2.44
CA MET A 84 9.48 -2.56 -2.91
C MET A 84 10.14 -1.76 -1.77
N GLY A 85 10.03 -2.24 -0.53
CA GLY A 85 10.73 -1.68 0.62
C GLY A 85 9.88 -0.81 1.55
N ALA A 86 8.58 -0.63 1.31
CA ALA A 86 7.71 0.00 2.30
C ALA A 86 7.69 -0.79 3.61
N ASP A 87 7.68 -0.09 4.74
CA ASP A 87 7.67 -0.72 6.07
C ASP A 87 6.25 -1.15 6.47
N LEU A 88 5.28 -0.28 6.22
CA LEU A 88 3.86 -0.53 6.45
C LEU A 88 3.09 -0.23 5.17
N VAL A 89 2.14 -1.09 4.84
CA VAL A 89 1.28 -0.92 3.66
C VAL A 89 -0.18 -1.14 4.06
N ILE A 90 -1.05 -0.26 3.61
CA ILE A 90 -2.49 -0.31 3.86
C ILE A 90 -3.19 -0.60 2.54
N GLU A 91 -3.95 -1.67 2.46
CA GLU A 91 -4.70 -2.08 1.28
C GLU A 91 -6.19 -2.17 1.57
N SER A 92 -7.01 -1.64 0.66
CA SER A 92 -8.46 -1.83 0.70
C SER A 92 -8.85 -2.92 -0.28
N MET A 93 -9.06 -4.14 0.22
CA MET A 93 -9.42 -5.28 -0.64
C MET A 93 -10.69 -5.02 -1.44
N HIS A 94 -11.69 -4.38 -0.82
CA HIS A 94 -12.98 -4.11 -1.44
C HIS A 94 -12.95 -3.10 -2.60
N LYS A 95 -11.86 -2.37 -2.81
CA LYS A 95 -11.75 -1.41 -3.92
C LYS A 95 -11.36 -2.07 -5.24
N THR A 96 -10.53 -3.10 -5.17
CA THR A 96 -9.90 -3.69 -6.37
C THR A 96 -9.97 -5.21 -6.42
N LEU A 97 -10.42 -5.87 -5.35
CA LEU A 97 -10.62 -7.32 -5.29
C LEU A 97 -12.10 -7.67 -5.06
N PRO A 98 -12.54 -8.89 -5.40
CA PRO A 98 -13.93 -9.32 -5.25
C PRO A 98 -14.28 -9.61 -3.77
N THR A 99 -14.25 -8.57 -2.93
CA THR A 99 -14.61 -8.64 -1.51
C THR A 99 -15.71 -7.64 -1.17
N PHE A 100 -16.37 -7.86 -0.03
CA PHE A 100 -17.36 -6.94 0.50
C PHE A 100 -16.71 -5.63 0.95
N THR A 101 -17.47 -4.54 0.89
CA THR A 101 -17.08 -3.23 1.39
C THR A 101 -16.63 -3.30 2.85
N GLN A 102 -15.71 -2.41 3.23
CA GLN A 102 -15.08 -2.31 4.55
C GLN A 102 -14.03 -3.41 4.85
N THR A 103 -13.56 -4.14 3.84
CA THR A 103 -12.44 -5.08 4.01
C THR A 103 -11.12 -4.42 3.66
N ALA A 104 -10.15 -4.50 4.57
CA ALA A 104 -8.82 -3.92 4.40
C ALA A 104 -7.76 -4.78 5.09
N LEU A 105 -6.50 -4.59 4.68
CA LEU A 105 -5.32 -5.23 5.26
C LEU A 105 -4.31 -4.16 5.69
N LEU A 106 -3.61 -4.44 6.77
CA LEU A 106 -2.42 -3.72 7.19
C LEU A 106 -1.24 -4.70 7.15
N HIS A 107 -0.30 -4.45 6.27
CA HIS A 107 0.92 -5.25 6.14
C HIS A 107 2.07 -4.60 6.89
N LEU A 108 2.75 -5.37 7.72
CA LEU A 108 4.08 -5.06 8.24
C LEU A 108 5.09 -5.89 7.46
N SER A 109 5.88 -5.25 6.61
CA SER A 109 6.84 -5.94 5.74
C SER A 109 7.99 -6.57 6.54
N LYS A 110 8.75 -7.48 5.91
CA LYS A 110 9.95 -8.07 6.52
C LYS A 110 10.99 -6.99 6.86
N GLU A 111 11.14 -5.99 5.99
CA GLU A 111 12.03 -4.85 6.23
C GLU A 111 11.48 -3.93 7.31
N GLY A 112 10.17 -3.72 7.34
CA GLY A 112 9.47 -2.92 8.36
C GLY A 112 9.66 -3.48 9.78
N LYS A 113 9.71 -4.80 9.95
CA LYS A 113 9.98 -5.43 11.26
C LYS A 113 11.32 -5.04 11.88
N LYS A 114 12.27 -4.54 11.09
CA LYS A 114 13.56 -4.05 11.58
C LYS A 114 13.50 -2.63 12.17
N ARG A 115 12.46 -1.85 11.82
CA ARG A 115 12.30 -0.42 12.15
C ARG A 115 11.08 -0.14 13.01
N VAL A 116 10.07 -0.99 12.90
CA VAL A 116 8.77 -0.80 13.57
C VAL A 116 8.56 -1.90 14.59
N ASP A 117 8.21 -1.51 15.82
CA ASP A 117 7.85 -2.46 16.87
C ASP A 117 6.46 -3.05 16.61
N GLU A 118 6.42 -4.32 16.24
CA GLU A 118 5.18 -5.07 15.97
C GLU A 118 4.21 -5.05 17.17
N LYS A 119 4.72 -5.03 18.42
CA LYS A 119 3.88 -4.98 19.61
C LYS A 119 3.14 -3.65 19.71
N LYS A 120 3.82 -2.54 19.35
CA LYS A 120 3.19 -1.21 19.30
C LYS A 120 2.13 -1.14 18.22
N ILE A 121 2.40 -1.69 17.02
CA ILE A 121 1.39 -1.77 15.95
C ILE A 121 0.16 -2.54 16.43
N LYS A 122 0.34 -3.73 17.00
CA LYS A 122 -0.77 -4.54 17.56
C LYS A 122 -1.54 -3.81 18.65
N HIS A 123 -0.84 -3.09 19.52
CA HIS A 123 -1.47 -2.30 20.59
C HIS A 123 -2.37 -1.19 20.00
N PHE A 124 -1.84 -0.35 19.11
CA PHE A 124 -2.64 0.70 18.49
C PHE A 124 -3.77 0.13 17.61
N TRP A 125 -3.49 -0.94 16.86
CA TRP A 125 -4.51 -1.63 16.09
C TRP A 125 -5.67 -2.10 16.98
N SER A 126 -5.39 -2.69 18.13
CA SER A 126 -6.43 -3.14 19.07
C SER A 126 -7.28 -2.01 19.66
N ILE A 127 -6.72 -0.78 19.73
CA ILE A 127 -7.45 0.41 20.22
C ILE A 127 -8.42 0.94 19.15
N PHE A 128 -8.00 0.95 17.88
CA PHE A 128 -8.75 1.55 16.78
C PHE A 128 -9.61 0.55 16.00
N GLN A 129 -9.46 -0.74 16.24
CA GLN A 129 -10.29 -1.78 15.64
C GLN A 129 -11.52 -2.08 16.50
N THR A 130 -12.54 -2.66 15.87
CA THR A 130 -13.71 -3.17 16.58
C THR A 130 -13.34 -4.37 17.47
N SER A 131 -13.91 -4.43 18.66
CA SER A 131 -13.85 -5.61 19.53
C SER A 131 -14.77 -6.76 19.04
N SER A 132 -15.64 -6.48 18.06
CA SER A 132 -16.61 -7.43 17.52
C SER A 132 -16.40 -7.59 16.01
N PRO A 133 -15.39 -8.35 15.56
CA PRO A 133 -15.10 -8.52 14.14
C PRO A 133 -16.24 -9.24 13.43
N SER A 134 -16.54 -8.81 12.20
CA SER A 134 -17.55 -9.47 11.37
C SER A 134 -16.98 -10.75 10.76
N TYR A 135 -17.44 -11.90 11.22
CA TYR A 135 -17.07 -13.20 10.65
C TYR A 135 -17.46 -13.32 9.17
N VAL A 136 -18.55 -12.65 8.76
CA VAL A 136 -18.97 -12.62 7.35
C VAL A 136 -17.91 -11.94 6.47
N PHE A 137 -17.36 -10.80 6.92
CA PHE A 137 -16.27 -10.13 6.20
C PHE A 137 -14.99 -10.96 6.20
N MET A 138 -14.62 -11.56 7.33
CA MET A 138 -13.44 -12.43 7.43
C MET A 138 -13.56 -13.64 6.48
N ALA A 139 -14.69 -14.33 6.47
CA ALA A 139 -14.93 -15.46 5.58
C ALA A 139 -14.94 -15.04 4.10
N ASN A 140 -15.43 -13.82 3.78
CA ASN A 140 -15.40 -13.30 2.43
C ASN A 140 -13.97 -12.97 1.96
N MET A 141 -13.14 -12.38 2.83
CA MET A 141 -11.72 -12.13 2.53
C MET A 141 -10.96 -13.45 2.29
N ASP A 142 -11.14 -14.45 3.15
CA ASP A 142 -10.52 -15.78 3.01
C ASP A 142 -10.95 -16.46 1.70
N LYS A 143 -12.23 -16.39 1.37
CA LYS A 143 -12.77 -16.93 0.11
C LYS A 143 -12.22 -16.21 -1.11
N CYS A 144 -12.02 -14.89 -1.03
CA CYS A 144 -11.39 -14.12 -2.11
C CYS A 144 -9.95 -14.59 -2.36
N ILE A 145 -9.14 -14.71 -1.31
CA ILE A 145 -7.76 -15.17 -1.40
C ILE A 145 -7.72 -16.59 -1.97
N SER A 146 -8.55 -17.51 -1.43
CA SER A 146 -8.64 -18.87 -1.93
C SER A 146 -9.08 -18.98 -3.40
N PHE A 147 -9.93 -18.06 -3.86
CA PHE A 147 -10.31 -17.97 -5.27
C PHE A 147 -9.15 -17.52 -6.15
N LEU A 148 -8.41 -16.50 -5.72
CA LEU A 148 -7.25 -15.99 -6.47
C LEU A 148 -6.13 -17.02 -6.56
N ASP A 149 -5.86 -17.77 -5.50
CA ASP A 149 -4.84 -18.85 -5.49
C ASP A 149 -5.18 -20.02 -6.42
N LYS A 150 -6.46 -20.34 -6.60
CA LYS A 150 -6.93 -21.48 -7.40
C LYS A 150 -7.19 -21.14 -8.88
N ASN A 151 -6.26 -20.44 -9.53
CA ASN A 151 -6.36 -19.98 -10.92
C ASN A 151 -7.42 -18.88 -11.15
N GLY A 152 -8.07 -18.40 -10.12
CA GLY A 152 -9.00 -17.28 -10.21
C GLY A 152 -8.31 -15.97 -10.61
N ASN A 153 -7.02 -15.84 -10.32
CA ASN A 153 -6.19 -14.73 -10.73
C ASN A 153 -6.15 -14.59 -12.27
N GLU A 154 -5.94 -15.66 -13.01
CA GLU A 154 -5.91 -15.63 -14.49
C GLU A 154 -7.27 -15.21 -15.06
N ILE A 155 -8.36 -15.79 -14.56
CA ILE A 155 -9.73 -15.46 -14.97
C ILE A 155 -10.06 -14.01 -14.65
N TRP A 156 -9.72 -13.58 -13.43
CA TRP A 156 -10.01 -12.23 -12.96
C TRP A 156 -9.20 -11.17 -13.73
N VAL A 157 -7.89 -11.40 -13.92
CA VAL A 157 -6.99 -10.51 -14.68
C VAL A 157 -7.42 -10.43 -16.14
N ARG A 158 -7.75 -11.56 -16.78
CA ARG A 158 -8.25 -11.58 -18.15
C ARG A 158 -9.51 -10.73 -18.31
N ASN A 159 -10.49 -10.91 -17.43
CA ASN A 159 -11.73 -10.14 -17.46
C ASN A 159 -11.55 -8.63 -17.21
N LEU A 160 -10.46 -8.22 -16.55
CA LEU A 160 -10.11 -6.82 -16.33
C LEU A 160 -9.44 -6.18 -17.56
N ILE A 161 -8.64 -6.94 -18.29
CA ILE A 161 -7.80 -6.42 -19.38
C ILE A 161 -8.52 -6.49 -20.72
N GLU A 162 -9.42 -7.45 -20.91
CA GLU A 162 -10.17 -7.68 -22.16
C GLU A 162 -11.48 -6.85 -22.26
N LYS A 163 -11.77 -5.99 -21.28
CA LYS A 163 -12.86 -5.01 -21.30
C LYS A 163 -12.36 -3.62 -21.64
#